data_c1c2b7a5d928bcf4643d1c142bbdb6ee
#
_entry.id   c1c2b7a5d928bcf4643d1c142bbdb6ee
#
_cell.length_a   1.000
_cell.length_b   1.000
_cell.length_c   1.000
_cell.angle_alpha   90.00
_cell.angle_beta   90.00
_cell.angle_gamma   90.00
#
_symmetry.space_group_name_H-M   'P 1'
#
loop_
_entity.id
_entity.type
_entity.pdbx_description
1 polymer ?
#
loop_
_entity_poly.entity_id
_entity_poly.type
_entity_poly.pdbx_seq_one_letter_code
_entity_poly.pdbx_strand_id
1 'polypeptide(L)'
;MLPVYEQPYCPEPNLMWVPGYWAWGNGDYYWVPGAWVPAPYEGALWTPNYWDWSGGRYRFHRGYWGRHVGYYGGVNYGFGYMGIGFSGGEWRGGSFAYNTAVMRVNQSVIHTTYNDRTVVERNTIANDRHVAYSGGPGGIRHAAAPQERAAEREQHAAPTSFQTQHINAARADKSSFAKANGGHPQNVVSARPLGGGARPAPQQHTAPAPQQQARPAQQQQSRPAPEQHAAPAPQQHTAPAPQQQARPAQQQQSRPAPEQHAAPAPREESKPKGH
;
A
#
# COMPACT_ATOMS: atom_id res chain seq x y z
N MET A 1 -18.62 -4.93 -15.14
CA MET A 1 -18.59 -3.60 -14.48
C MET A 1 -18.45 -3.81 -12.99
N LEU A 2 -17.98 -2.81 -12.24
CA LEU A 2 -17.97 -2.87 -10.77
C LEU A 2 -19.38 -2.64 -10.24
N PRO A 3 -19.85 -3.40 -9.24
CA PRO A 3 -21.08 -3.11 -8.53
C PRO A 3 -21.00 -1.78 -7.78
N VAL A 4 -22.10 -1.06 -7.73
CA VAL A 4 -22.25 0.15 -6.90
C VAL A 4 -22.74 -0.27 -5.51
N TYR A 5 -22.06 0.20 -4.47
CA TYR A 5 -22.42 -0.12 -3.09
C TYR A 5 -21.97 0.97 -2.13
N GLU A 6 -22.46 0.94 -0.91
CA GLU A 6 -21.95 1.77 0.18
C GLU A 6 -20.92 0.98 1.00
N GLN A 7 -19.82 1.65 1.36
CA GLN A 7 -18.85 1.07 2.29
C GLN A 7 -19.50 0.92 3.69
N PRO A 8 -19.42 -0.24 4.32
CA PRO A 8 -19.82 -0.35 5.71
C PRO A 8 -18.90 0.48 6.62
N TYR A 9 -19.42 0.99 7.73
CA TYR A 9 -18.59 1.71 8.68
C TYR A 9 -17.44 0.85 9.18
N CYS A 10 -16.22 1.42 9.24
CA CYS A 10 -15.09 0.78 9.90
C CYS A 10 -15.41 0.67 11.39
N PRO A 11 -15.50 -0.55 11.97
CA PRO A 11 -15.95 -0.70 13.33
C PRO A 11 -14.87 -0.53 14.39
N GLU A 12 -13.59 -0.67 14.02
CA GLU A 12 -12.44 -0.65 14.93
C GLU A 12 -11.20 -0.04 14.27
N PRO A 13 -10.24 0.48 15.05
CA PRO A 13 -9.02 1.11 14.51
C PRO A 13 -8.13 0.12 13.74
N ASN A 14 -7.28 0.68 12.86
CA ASN A 14 -6.21 -0.02 12.12
C ASN A 14 -6.69 -1.10 11.14
N LEU A 15 -7.95 -1.07 10.75
CA LEU A 15 -8.43 -1.86 9.63
C LEU A 15 -8.26 -1.10 8.31
N MET A 16 -7.83 -1.83 7.28
CA MET A 16 -7.75 -1.31 5.92
C MET A 16 -8.96 -1.78 5.12
N TRP A 17 -9.53 -0.88 4.32
CA TRP A 17 -10.52 -1.28 3.34
C TRP A 17 -9.85 -2.01 2.18
N VAL A 18 -10.29 -3.23 1.88
CA VAL A 18 -9.93 -3.97 0.68
C VAL A 18 -11.16 -3.96 -0.23
N PRO A 19 -11.13 -3.29 -1.38
CA PRO A 19 -12.28 -3.19 -2.26
C PRO A 19 -12.65 -4.54 -2.88
N GLY A 20 -13.94 -4.74 -3.14
CA GLY A 20 -14.40 -5.92 -3.86
C GLY A 20 -13.93 -5.92 -5.32
N TYR A 21 -13.83 -7.10 -5.90
CA TYR A 21 -13.35 -7.28 -7.27
C TYR A 21 -13.87 -8.57 -7.89
N TRP A 22 -13.88 -8.61 -9.22
CA TRP A 22 -14.14 -9.83 -9.97
C TRP A 22 -12.88 -10.68 -10.05
N ALA A 23 -12.97 -11.93 -9.61
CA ALA A 23 -11.95 -12.95 -9.79
C ALA A 23 -12.40 -13.99 -10.83
N TRP A 24 -11.48 -14.81 -11.30
CA TRP A 24 -11.77 -15.90 -12.27
C TRP A 24 -11.56 -17.25 -11.60
N GLY A 25 -12.52 -18.14 -11.78
CA GLY A 25 -12.43 -19.51 -11.29
C GLY A 25 -13.60 -20.35 -11.78
N ASN A 26 -13.41 -21.65 -11.86
CA ASN A 26 -14.45 -22.59 -12.29
C ASN A 26 -15.09 -22.27 -13.67
N GLY A 27 -14.31 -21.61 -14.57
CA GLY A 27 -14.79 -21.26 -15.92
C GLY A 27 -15.72 -20.04 -15.97
N ASP A 28 -15.73 -19.20 -14.90
CA ASP A 28 -16.54 -17.99 -14.84
C ASP A 28 -15.93 -16.93 -13.92
N TYR A 29 -16.42 -15.69 -14.00
CA TYR A 29 -16.10 -14.64 -13.05
C TYR A 29 -16.94 -14.79 -11.77
N TYR A 30 -16.31 -14.63 -10.62
CA TYR A 30 -17.01 -14.54 -9.34
C TYR A 30 -16.61 -13.28 -8.59
N TRP A 31 -17.56 -12.72 -7.86
CA TRP A 31 -17.34 -11.53 -7.06
C TRP A 31 -16.75 -11.88 -5.71
N VAL A 32 -15.62 -11.26 -5.37
CA VAL A 32 -15.05 -11.27 -4.01
C VAL A 32 -15.51 -10.00 -3.32
N PRO A 33 -16.34 -10.08 -2.27
CA PRO A 33 -16.88 -8.90 -1.59
C PRO A 33 -15.80 -8.03 -0.98
N GLY A 34 -15.99 -6.70 -1.01
CA GLY A 34 -15.12 -5.78 -0.29
C GLY A 34 -15.21 -5.99 1.22
N ALA A 35 -14.11 -5.77 1.94
CA ALA A 35 -14.05 -6.05 3.37
C ALA A 35 -13.05 -5.13 4.11
N TRP A 36 -13.33 -4.90 5.39
CA TRP A 36 -12.34 -4.36 6.33
C TRP A 36 -11.38 -5.48 6.76
N VAL A 37 -10.08 -5.23 6.68
CA VAL A 37 -9.03 -6.24 6.89
C VAL A 37 -7.96 -5.67 7.82
N PRO A 38 -7.53 -6.39 8.87
CA PRO A 38 -6.38 -5.98 9.65
C PRO A 38 -5.12 -5.98 8.79
N ALA A 39 -4.36 -4.88 8.85
CA ALA A 39 -3.07 -4.81 8.19
C ALA A 39 -2.10 -5.83 8.80
N PRO A 40 -1.29 -6.55 7.99
CA PRO A 40 -0.39 -7.59 8.49
C PRO A 40 0.78 -7.04 9.31
N TYR A 41 1.11 -5.78 9.14
CA TYR A 41 2.15 -5.05 9.91
C TYR A 41 1.85 -3.54 9.87
N GLU A 42 2.44 -2.81 10.80
CA GLU A 42 2.35 -1.35 10.85
C GLU A 42 2.97 -0.69 9.60
N GLY A 43 2.26 0.25 9.01
CA GLY A 43 2.68 0.90 7.76
C GLY A 43 2.25 0.15 6.49
N ALA A 44 1.60 -1.02 6.60
CA ALA A 44 1.11 -1.74 5.43
C ALA A 44 -0.10 -1.05 4.81
N LEU A 45 -0.04 -0.87 3.49
CA LEU A 45 -1.13 -0.41 2.63
C LEU A 45 -1.45 -1.50 1.61
N TRP A 46 -2.72 -1.63 1.26
CA TRP A 46 -3.16 -2.61 0.28
C TRP A 46 -3.13 -2.03 -1.13
N THR A 47 -2.47 -2.71 -2.08
CA THR A 47 -2.62 -2.46 -3.52
C THR A 47 -3.70 -3.39 -4.05
N PRO A 48 -4.81 -2.87 -4.63
CA PRO A 48 -5.92 -3.69 -5.12
C PRO A 48 -5.53 -4.65 -6.24
N ASN A 49 -6.27 -5.76 -6.33
CA ASN A 49 -6.26 -6.61 -7.52
C ASN A 49 -6.85 -5.85 -8.71
N TYR A 50 -6.39 -6.14 -9.93
CA TYR A 50 -7.01 -5.56 -11.12
C TYR A 50 -6.86 -6.47 -12.35
N TRP A 51 -7.66 -6.21 -13.37
CA TRP A 51 -7.57 -6.84 -14.67
C TRP A 51 -6.94 -5.87 -15.67
N ASP A 52 -6.05 -6.40 -16.52
CA ASP A 52 -5.43 -5.69 -17.63
C ASP A 52 -5.71 -6.40 -18.94
N TRP A 53 -6.07 -5.64 -19.98
CA TRP A 53 -6.15 -6.15 -21.32
C TRP A 53 -4.81 -5.94 -22.03
N SER A 54 -4.08 -7.01 -22.22
CA SER A 54 -2.75 -7.00 -22.84
C SER A 54 -2.54 -8.19 -23.74
N GLY A 55 -2.01 -7.96 -24.95
CA GLY A 55 -1.75 -9.00 -25.94
C GLY A 55 -3.00 -9.78 -26.37
N GLY A 56 -4.15 -9.09 -26.52
CA GLY A 56 -5.40 -9.68 -26.99
C GLY A 56 -6.16 -10.51 -25.94
N ARG A 57 -5.80 -10.42 -24.67
CA ARG A 57 -6.43 -11.18 -23.58
C ARG A 57 -6.43 -10.41 -22.26
N TYR A 58 -7.35 -10.77 -21.36
CA TYR A 58 -7.33 -10.29 -19.98
C TYR A 58 -6.27 -11.02 -19.16
N ARG A 59 -5.53 -10.25 -18.35
CA ARG A 59 -4.58 -10.74 -17.36
C ARG A 59 -4.97 -10.26 -15.99
N PHE A 60 -4.92 -11.14 -14.99
CA PHE A 60 -5.21 -10.79 -13.61
C PHE A 60 -3.93 -10.46 -12.85
N HIS A 61 -3.91 -9.29 -12.26
CA HIS A 61 -2.85 -8.84 -11.36
C HIS A 61 -3.34 -8.96 -9.91
N ARG A 62 -2.59 -9.72 -9.12
CA ARG A 62 -2.94 -9.95 -7.72
C ARG A 62 -2.56 -8.74 -6.88
N GLY A 63 -3.44 -8.34 -5.96
CA GLY A 63 -3.14 -7.35 -4.94
C GLY A 63 -2.14 -7.86 -3.92
N TYR A 64 -1.52 -6.93 -3.23
CA TYR A 64 -0.48 -7.20 -2.24
C TYR A 64 -0.44 -6.11 -1.16
N TRP A 65 0.22 -6.43 -0.06
CA TRP A 65 0.55 -5.49 0.99
C TRP A 65 1.94 -4.91 0.78
N GLY A 66 2.08 -3.60 0.87
CA GLY A 66 3.35 -2.88 0.75
C GLY A 66 3.35 -1.61 1.59
N ARG A 67 4.48 -0.90 1.65
CA ARG A 67 4.52 0.41 2.32
C ARG A 67 3.87 1.51 1.48
N HIS A 68 3.84 1.34 0.18
CA HIS A 68 3.19 2.24 -0.76
C HIS A 68 2.21 1.46 -1.64
N VAL A 69 1.19 2.15 -2.12
CA VAL A 69 0.22 1.56 -3.05
C VAL A 69 0.80 1.65 -4.46
N GLY A 70 0.94 0.51 -5.12
CA GLY A 70 1.37 0.42 -6.49
C GLY A 70 0.24 0.62 -7.50
N TYR A 71 0.55 0.40 -8.77
CA TYR A 71 -0.41 0.51 -9.84
C TYR A 71 -1.49 -0.58 -9.73
N TYR A 72 -2.75 -0.17 -9.91
CA TYR A 72 -3.92 -1.06 -9.92
C TYR A 72 -4.85 -0.78 -11.10
N GLY A 73 -4.25 -0.54 -12.28
CA GLY A 73 -4.99 -0.39 -13.53
C GLY A 73 -5.68 0.95 -13.73
N GLY A 74 -5.51 1.92 -12.83
CA GLY A 74 -6.27 3.16 -12.83
C GLY A 74 -7.75 2.95 -12.48
N VAL A 75 -8.12 1.79 -11.95
CA VAL A 75 -9.51 1.43 -11.64
C VAL A 75 -9.99 2.20 -10.42
N ASN A 76 -11.01 3.03 -10.58
CA ASN A 76 -11.65 3.70 -9.45
C ASN A 76 -12.60 2.73 -8.76
N TYR A 77 -12.15 2.17 -7.62
CA TYR A 77 -12.95 1.29 -6.75
C TYR A 77 -13.75 2.06 -5.71
N GLY A 78 -13.54 3.38 -5.61
CA GLY A 78 -14.07 4.20 -4.53
C GLY A 78 -13.32 4.00 -3.20
N PHE A 79 -13.81 4.66 -2.14
CA PHE A 79 -13.39 4.44 -0.76
C PHE A 79 -11.86 4.49 -0.58
N GLY A 80 -11.25 5.57 -1.08
CA GLY A 80 -9.82 5.79 -1.01
C GLY A 80 -9.00 5.24 -2.19
N TYR A 81 -9.52 4.29 -2.96
CA TYR A 81 -8.92 3.76 -4.19
C TYR A 81 -9.56 4.41 -5.40
N MET A 82 -9.19 5.66 -5.65
CA MET A 82 -9.84 6.53 -6.63
C MET A 82 -9.24 6.42 -8.04
N GLY A 83 -8.36 5.45 -8.28
CA GLY A 83 -7.67 5.20 -9.55
C GLY A 83 -6.15 5.41 -9.49
N ILE A 84 -5.67 6.29 -8.61
CA ILE A 84 -4.24 6.56 -8.40
C ILE A 84 -3.92 6.48 -6.90
N GLY A 85 -2.92 5.70 -6.52
CA GLY A 85 -2.46 5.60 -5.14
C GLY A 85 -3.57 5.31 -4.12
N PHE A 86 -3.49 5.90 -2.94
CA PHE A 86 -4.48 5.73 -1.89
C PHE A 86 -4.81 7.07 -1.20
N SER A 87 -6.09 7.43 -1.14
CA SER A 87 -6.62 8.66 -0.54
C SER A 87 -7.42 8.42 0.75
N GLY A 88 -7.53 7.15 1.18
CA GLY A 88 -8.41 6.75 2.30
C GLY A 88 -7.80 6.93 3.69
N GLY A 89 -6.53 7.28 3.77
CA GLY A 89 -5.85 7.50 5.05
C GLY A 89 -4.35 7.27 4.99
N GLU A 90 -3.70 7.39 6.13
CA GLU A 90 -2.25 7.22 6.28
C GLU A 90 -1.88 6.70 7.67
N TRP A 91 -0.72 6.08 7.79
CA TRP A 91 -0.17 5.66 9.08
C TRP A 91 0.51 6.83 9.79
N ARG A 92 0.15 7.08 11.06
CA ARG A 92 0.73 8.10 11.95
C ARG A 92 1.06 7.47 13.30
N GLY A 93 2.33 7.33 13.62
CA GLY A 93 2.78 6.85 14.94
C GLY A 93 2.12 5.53 15.40
N GLY A 94 2.08 4.52 14.54
CA GLY A 94 1.51 3.21 14.88
C GLY A 94 -0.02 3.10 14.78
N SER A 95 -0.72 4.21 14.46
CA SER A 95 -2.16 4.23 14.27
C SER A 95 -2.51 4.67 12.85
N PHE A 96 -3.55 4.06 12.29
CA PHE A 96 -4.05 4.46 10.99
C PHE A 96 -5.02 5.63 11.12
N ALA A 97 -4.69 6.76 10.47
CA ALA A 97 -5.53 7.95 10.39
C ALA A 97 -6.40 7.90 9.13
N TYR A 98 -7.72 7.87 9.31
CA TYR A 98 -8.67 7.74 8.21
C TYR A 98 -9.06 9.09 7.61
N ASN A 99 -9.07 9.18 6.27
CA ASN A 99 -9.60 10.34 5.56
C ASN A 99 -11.11 10.24 5.43
N THR A 100 -11.84 10.98 6.26
CA THR A 100 -13.32 10.99 6.29
C THR A 100 -13.96 11.62 5.06
N ALA A 101 -13.18 12.23 4.16
CA ALA A 101 -13.69 12.68 2.86
C ALA A 101 -14.14 11.52 1.97
N VAL A 102 -13.58 10.29 2.16
CA VAL A 102 -13.88 9.10 1.35
C VAL A 102 -14.09 7.83 2.14
N MET A 103 -13.75 7.81 3.43
CA MET A 103 -13.85 6.62 4.28
C MET A 103 -14.99 6.76 5.28
N ARG A 104 -15.78 5.71 5.43
CA ARG A 104 -16.84 5.64 6.45
C ARG A 104 -16.30 4.96 7.69
N VAL A 105 -16.14 5.70 8.77
CA VAL A 105 -15.62 5.19 10.04
C VAL A 105 -16.59 5.46 11.20
N ASN A 106 -16.63 4.56 12.17
CA ASN A 106 -17.38 4.78 13.41
C ASN A 106 -16.58 5.75 14.30
N GLN A 107 -16.90 7.03 14.23
CA GLN A 107 -16.22 8.09 14.97
C GLN A 107 -16.40 8.00 16.49
N SER A 108 -17.37 7.20 16.99
CA SER A 108 -17.49 6.93 18.42
C SER A 108 -16.37 6.03 18.96
N VAL A 109 -15.69 5.29 18.07
CA VAL A 109 -14.61 4.35 18.41
C VAL A 109 -13.27 4.77 17.80
N ILE A 110 -13.31 5.37 16.61
CA ILE A 110 -12.12 5.74 15.85
C ILE A 110 -11.96 7.27 15.90
N HIS A 111 -10.97 7.73 16.65
CA HIS A 111 -10.71 9.16 16.85
C HIS A 111 -9.57 9.67 15.97
N THR A 112 -8.73 8.78 15.40
CA THR A 112 -7.63 9.14 14.51
C THR A 112 -8.19 9.34 13.10
N THR A 113 -8.71 10.54 12.84
CA THR A 113 -9.33 10.91 11.57
C THR A 113 -8.87 12.27 11.09
N TYR A 114 -8.97 12.52 9.79
CA TYR A 114 -8.81 13.82 9.17
C TYR A 114 -9.75 13.94 7.96
N ASN A 115 -9.83 15.14 7.36
CA ASN A 115 -10.62 15.35 6.15
C ASN A 115 -9.77 16.10 5.12
N ASP A 116 -9.41 15.44 4.04
CA ASP A 116 -8.65 16.03 2.92
C ASP A 116 -9.30 15.65 1.59
N ARG A 117 -10.03 16.59 1.00
CA ARG A 117 -10.63 16.43 -0.32
C ARG A 117 -9.64 16.65 -1.46
N THR A 118 -8.59 17.44 -1.23
CA THR A 118 -7.60 17.77 -2.26
C THR A 118 -6.86 16.53 -2.74
N VAL A 119 -6.45 15.64 -1.82
CA VAL A 119 -5.81 14.38 -2.19
C VAL A 119 -6.78 13.45 -2.92
N VAL A 120 -8.06 13.46 -2.56
CA VAL A 120 -9.09 12.67 -3.24
C VAL A 120 -9.26 13.15 -4.69
N GLU A 121 -9.47 14.44 -4.90
CA GLU A 121 -9.65 15.03 -6.23
C GLU A 121 -8.46 14.77 -7.14
N ARG A 122 -7.24 14.97 -6.64
CA ARG A 122 -5.99 14.73 -7.38
C ARG A 122 -5.81 13.27 -7.80
N ASN A 123 -6.27 12.33 -6.98
CA ASN A 123 -6.08 10.90 -7.21
C ASN A 123 -7.27 10.24 -7.91
N THR A 124 -8.33 11.00 -8.24
CA THR A 124 -9.55 10.46 -8.84
C THR A 124 -9.43 10.36 -10.36
N ILE A 125 -9.60 9.14 -10.86
CA ILE A 125 -9.87 8.87 -12.26
C ILE A 125 -11.38 8.73 -12.43
N ALA A 126 -11.96 9.51 -13.36
CA ALA A 126 -13.37 9.40 -13.69
C ALA A 126 -13.70 7.99 -14.22
N ASN A 127 -14.70 7.36 -13.64
CA ASN A 127 -15.13 6.00 -14.02
C ASN A 127 -16.66 5.88 -13.95
N ASP A 128 -17.37 6.76 -14.60
CA ASP A 128 -18.84 6.85 -14.58
C ASP A 128 -19.53 5.57 -15.06
N ARG A 129 -18.85 4.78 -15.88
CA ARG A 129 -19.32 3.48 -16.35
C ARG A 129 -18.94 2.31 -15.46
N HIS A 130 -18.32 2.54 -14.31
CA HIS A 130 -17.86 1.51 -13.36
C HIS A 130 -17.05 0.39 -14.01
N VAL A 131 -16.14 0.76 -14.93
CA VAL A 131 -15.26 -0.18 -15.62
C VAL A 131 -14.33 -0.86 -14.62
N ALA A 132 -14.21 -2.20 -14.71
CA ALA A 132 -13.47 -3.04 -13.77
C ALA A 132 -12.08 -3.48 -14.30
N TYR A 133 -11.61 -2.90 -15.41
CA TYR A 133 -10.34 -3.32 -16.04
C TYR A 133 -9.63 -2.18 -16.75
N SER A 134 -8.32 -2.34 -16.92
CA SER A 134 -7.42 -1.45 -17.62
C SER A 134 -7.18 -1.91 -19.06
N GLY A 135 -6.92 -0.97 -19.94
CA GLY A 135 -6.54 -1.26 -21.34
C GLY A 135 -7.66 -1.81 -22.23
N GLY A 136 -7.35 -1.99 -23.50
CA GLY A 136 -8.27 -2.56 -24.48
C GLY A 136 -9.48 -1.70 -24.84
N PRO A 137 -10.42 -2.26 -25.64
CA PRO A 137 -11.64 -1.57 -26.00
C PRO A 137 -12.55 -1.32 -24.78
N GLY A 138 -12.87 -0.07 -24.50
CA GLY A 138 -13.74 0.32 -23.38
C GLY A 138 -13.11 0.27 -21.99
N GLY A 139 -11.86 -0.20 -21.86
CA GLY A 139 -11.13 -0.21 -20.59
C GLY A 139 -10.53 1.15 -20.22
N ILE A 140 -10.11 1.27 -18.98
CA ILE A 140 -9.48 2.47 -18.43
C ILE A 140 -8.12 2.67 -19.10
N ARG A 141 -7.85 3.90 -19.56
CA ARG A 141 -6.58 4.29 -20.18
C ARG A 141 -5.81 5.19 -19.22
N HIS A 142 -5.11 4.57 -18.29
CA HIS A 142 -4.22 5.25 -17.36
C HIS A 142 -2.88 4.51 -17.30
N ALA A 143 -1.78 5.22 -17.49
CA ALA A 143 -0.45 4.65 -17.35
C ALA A 143 0.03 4.78 -15.90
N ALA A 144 0.71 3.76 -15.41
CA ALA A 144 1.28 3.78 -14.06
C ALA A 144 2.16 5.03 -13.85
N ALA A 145 1.93 5.78 -12.80
CA ALA A 145 2.77 6.90 -12.39
C ALA A 145 4.16 6.43 -11.91
N PRO A 146 5.19 7.30 -11.92
CA PRO A 146 6.52 6.91 -11.45
C PRO A 146 6.53 6.33 -10.03
N GLN A 147 5.72 6.89 -9.13
CA GLN A 147 5.58 6.45 -7.74
C GLN A 147 4.93 5.06 -7.64
N GLU A 148 3.90 4.79 -8.45
CA GLU A 148 3.23 3.48 -8.51
C GLU A 148 4.19 2.40 -9.03
N ARG A 149 5.01 2.72 -10.07
CA ARG A 149 6.06 1.82 -10.57
C ARG A 149 7.19 1.61 -9.56
N ALA A 150 7.52 2.61 -8.75
CA ALA A 150 8.49 2.46 -7.68
C ALA A 150 7.96 1.51 -6.60
N ALA A 151 6.71 1.69 -6.18
CA ALA A 151 6.03 0.81 -5.23
C ALA A 151 6.00 -0.66 -5.68
N GLU A 152 5.79 -0.93 -6.97
CA GLU A 152 5.81 -2.30 -7.52
C GLU A 152 7.16 -3.03 -7.38
N ARG A 153 8.26 -2.29 -7.15
CA ARG A 153 9.61 -2.85 -6.97
C ARG A 153 10.00 -3.03 -5.51
N GLU A 154 9.17 -2.56 -4.59
CA GLU A 154 9.40 -2.71 -3.16
C GLU A 154 9.14 -4.14 -2.68
N GLN A 155 9.50 -4.43 -1.44
CA GLN A 155 9.16 -5.69 -0.80
C GLN A 155 7.66 -5.76 -0.51
N HIS A 156 7.00 -6.83 -0.96
CA HIS A 156 5.58 -7.05 -0.80
C HIS A 156 5.28 -8.24 0.10
N ALA A 157 4.15 -8.15 0.83
CA ALA A 157 3.57 -9.30 1.50
C ALA A 157 2.31 -9.77 0.75
N ALA A 158 2.12 -11.08 0.72
CA ALA A 158 0.95 -11.72 0.12
C ALA A 158 -0.33 -11.38 0.90
N PRO A 159 -1.52 -11.61 0.31
CA PRO A 159 -2.79 -11.58 1.03
C PRO A 159 -2.72 -12.41 2.32
N THR A 160 -3.32 -11.91 3.39
CA THR A 160 -3.37 -12.60 4.68
C THR A 160 -4.18 -13.90 4.58
N SER A 161 -4.04 -14.77 5.58
CA SER A 161 -4.86 -15.99 5.69
C SER A 161 -6.35 -15.67 5.70
N PHE A 162 -6.77 -14.59 6.37
CA PHE A 162 -8.16 -14.13 6.39
C PHE A 162 -8.66 -13.72 5.00
N GLN A 163 -7.84 -12.98 4.23
CA GLN A 163 -8.17 -12.64 2.85
C GLN A 163 -8.24 -13.89 1.96
N THR A 164 -7.32 -14.83 2.13
CA THR A 164 -7.33 -16.09 1.38
C THR A 164 -8.58 -16.92 1.69
N GLN A 165 -8.98 -17.03 2.95
CA GLN A 165 -10.21 -17.71 3.35
C GLN A 165 -11.45 -17.02 2.76
N HIS A 166 -11.49 -15.68 2.78
CA HIS A 166 -12.57 -14.89 2.20
C HIS A 166 -12.71 -15.11 0.69
N ILE A 167 -11.58 -15.12 -0.04
CA ILE A 167 -11.55 -15.42 -1.48
C ILE A 167 -12.07 -16.83 -1.75
N ASN A 168 -11.65 -17.82 -0.96
CA ASN A 168 -12.08 -19.20 -1.10
C ASN A 168 -13.58 -19.37 -0.80
N ALA A 169 -14.10 -18.68 0.20
CA ALA A 169 -15.52 -18.67 0.51
C ALA A 169 -16.34 -18.07 -0.63
N ALA A 170 -15.91 -16.93 -1.20
CA ALA A 170 -16.54 -16.33 -2.36
C ALA A 170 -16.52 -17.26 -3.58
N ARG A 171 -15.41 -17.97 -3.81
CA ARG A 171 -15.28 -18.96 -4.90
C ARG A 171 -16.17 -20.20 -4.71
N ALA A 172 -16.46 -20.58 -3.48
CA ALA A 172 -17.34 -21.71 -3.17
C ALA A 172 -18.83 -21.34 -3.26
N ASP A 173 -19.16 -20.07 -3.12
CA ASP A 173 -20.54 -19.57 -3.21
C ASP A 173 -20.98 -19.44 -4.66
N LYS A 174 -21.93 -20.28 -5.08
CA LYS A 174 -22.48 -20.27 -6.44
C LYS A 174 -23.14 -18.95 -6.80
N SER A 175 -23.72 -18.24 -5.83
CA SER A 175 -24.42 -16.96 -6.05
C SER A 175 -23.42 -15.81 -6.38
N SER A 176 -22.14 -15.97 -6.08
CA SER A 176 -21.09 -14.99 -6.40
C SER A 176 -20.75 -14.94 -7.88
N PHE A 177 -21.07 -16.01 -8.65
CA PHE A 177 -20.68 -16.15 -10.04
C PHE A 177 -21.53 -15.29 -10.99
N ALA A 178 -20.88 -14.66 -11.99
CA ALA A 178 -21.51 -13.76 -12.93
C ALA A 178 -22.63 -14.43 -13.75
N LYS A 179 -22.48 -15.70 -14.12
CA LYS A 179 -23.54 -16.48 -14.79
C LYS A 179 -24.76 -16.70 -13.90
N ALA A 180 -24.58 -16.82 -12.60
CA ALA A 180 -25.68 -17.03 -11.67
C ALA A 180 -26.42 -15.73 -11.30
N ASN A 181 -25.69 -14.59 -11.22
CA ASN A 181 -26.22 -13.32 -10.75
C ASN A 181 -26.35 -12.25 -11.86
N GLY A 182 -26.07 -12.59 -13.12
CA GLY A 182 -26.15 -11.65 -14.24
C GLY A 182 -25.15 -10.49 -14.15
N GLY A 183 -24.05 -10.64 -13.37
CA GLY A 183 -23.07 -9.59 -13.10
C GLY A 183 -23.49 -8.63 -11.97
N HIS A 184 -24.55 -8.97 -11.22
CA HIS A 184 -25.09 -8.19 -10.09
C HIS A 184 -25.04 -9.02 -8.79
N PRO A 185 -23.88 -9.14 -8.13
CA PRO A 185 -23.75 -9.92 -6.91
C PRO A 185 -24.57 -9.30 -5.79
N GLN A 186 -25.30 -10.14 -5.04
CA GLN A 186 -26.11 -9.70 -3.89
C GLN A 186 -25.22 -9.31 -2.70
N ASN A 187 -24.17 -10.07 -2.46
CA ASN A 187 -23.21 -9.84 -1.37
C ASN A 187 -22.03 -9.02 -1.91
N VAL A 188 -22.19 -7.71 -2.05
CA VAL A 188 -21.15 -6.83 -2.59
C VAL A 188 -20.06 -6.48 -1.59
N VAL A 189 -20.36 -6.54 -0.30
CA VAL A 189 -19.45 -6.25 0.83
C VAL A 189 -19.62 -7.31 1.93
N SER A 190 -18.53 -7.55 2.67
CA SER A 190 -18.58 -8.38 3.87
C SER A 190 -19.27 -7.61 4.99
N ALA A 191 -20.23 -8.26 5.64
CA ALA A 191 -20.95 -7.67 6.77
C ALA A 191 -20.08 -7.48 8.03
N ARG A 192 -18.97 -8.20 8.12
CA ARG A 192 -18.03 -8.15 9.26
C ARG A 192 -16.59 -8.01 8.74
N PRO A 193 -15.69 -7.39 9.53
CA PRO A 193 -14.27 -7.39 9.23
C PRO A 193 -13.72 -8.81 9.13
N LEU A 194 -12.73 -9.00 8.27
CA LEU A 194 -12.01 -10.27 8.20
C LEU A 194 -11.11 -10.40 9.44
N GLY A 195 -11.08 -11.57 10.06
CA GLY A 195 -10.30 -11.80 11.28
C GLY A 195 -10.88 -11.18 12.54
N GLY A 196 -12.09 -10.67 12.50
CA GLY A 196 -12.81 -10.13 13.67
C GLY A 196 -12.95 -11.19 14.77
N GLY A 197 -12.30 -10.94 15.92
CA GLY A 197 -12.26 -11.83 17.09
C GLY A 197 -10.91 -12.48 17.39
N ALA A 198 -9.95 -12.45 16.46
CA ALA A 198 -8.58 -12.88 16.73
C ALA A 198 -7.61 -11.85 16.14
N ARG A 199 -7.05 -11.01 17.01
CA ARG A 199 -5.87 -10.21 16.67
C ARG A 199 -4.77 -11.20 16.29
N PRO A 200 -4.25 -11.25 15.04
CA PRO A 200 -3.09 -12.08 14.75
C PRO A 200 -1.97 -11.61 15.68
N ALA A 201 -1.40 -12.54 16.43
CA ALA A 201 -0.13 -12.25 17.08
C ALA A 201 0.85 -11.76 16.00
N PRO A 202 1.69 -10.73 16.27
CA PRO A 202 2.69 -10.29 15.32
C PRO A 202 3.48 -11.52 14.87
N GLN A 203 3.45 -11.84 13.59
CA GLN A 203 4.32 -12.88 13.05
C GLN A 203 5.75 -12.35 13.21
N GLN A 204 6.41 -12.82 14.24
CA GLN A 204 7.86 -12.66 14.35
C GLN A 204 8.42 -13.38 13.12
N HIS A 205 8.99 -12.61 12.20
CA HIS A 205 9.85 -13.15 11.17
C HIS A 205 11.02 -13.81 11.89
N THR A 206 10.90 -15.12 12.19
CA THR A 206 12.03 -15.91 12.59
C THR A 206 12.97 -15.91 11.40
N ALA A 207 14.07 -15.17 11.53
CA ALA A 207 15.19 -15.30 10.62
C ALA A 207 15.55 -16.80 10.51
N PRO A 208 15.88 -17.31 9.32
CA PRO A 208 16.30 -18.69 9.18
C PRO A 208 17.46 -18.94 10.14
N ALA A 209 17.31 -19.94 11.02
CA ALA A 209 18.39 -20.36 11.90
C ALA A 209 19.62 -20.68 11.05
N PRO A 210 20.84 -20.23 11.44
CA PRO A 210 22.05 -20.61 10.73
C PRO A 210 22.15 -22.15 10.73
N GLN A 211 22.19 -22.74 9.55
CA GLN A 211 22.46 -24.17 9.41
C GLN A 211 23.84 -24.45 10.02
N GLN A 212 23.85 -25.13 11.16
CA GLN A 212 25.08 -25.69 11.73
C GLN A 212 25.58 -26.77 10.76
N GLN A 213 26.61 -26.42 10.00
CA GLN A 213 27.36 -27.40 9.24
C GLN A 213 27.96 -28.42 10.24
N ALA A 214 27.58 -29.66 10.10
CA ALA A 214 28.13 -30.78 10.87
C ALA A 214 29.67 -30.81 10.68
N ARG A 215 30.41 -30.56 11.74
CA ARG A 215 31.86 -30.77 11.79
C ARG A 215 32.14 -32.27 11.78
N PRO A 216 33.10 -32.76 10.97
CA PRO A 216 33.58 -34.15 11.07
C PRO A 216 34.22 -34.40 12.43
N ALA A 217 33.93 -35.55 12.99
CA ALA A 217 34.54 -36.04 14.25
C ALA A 217 36.06 -36.18 14.08
N GLN A 218 36.85 -35.38 14.82
CA GLN A 218 38.27 -35.56 14.95
C GLN A 218 38.55 -36.47 16.18
N GLN A 219 39.33 -37.49 15.93
CA GLN A 219 39.81 -38.48 16.91
C GLN A 219 40.55 -37.78 18.06
N GLN A 220 40.21 -38.19 19.29
CA GLN A 220 40.91 -37.83 20.50
C GLN A 220 42.31 -38.43 20.50
N GLN A 221 43.32 -37.62 20.36
CA GLN A 221 44.69 -37.95 20.80
C GLN A 221 44.94 -37.25 22.13
N SER A 222 45.27 -38.04 23.11
CA SER A 222 45.66 -37.68 24.50
C SER A 222 46.86 -36.73 24.53
N ARG A 223 46.70 -35.58 25.14
CA ARG A 223 47.75 -34.57 25.37
C ARG A 223 48.13 -34.53 26.83
N PRO A 224 49.47 -34.42 27.15
CA PRO A 224 49.97 -34.32 28.54
C PRO A 224 49.65 -32.97 29.18
N ALA A 225 49.66 -32.92 30.52
CA ALA A 225 49.33 -31.76 31.33
C ALA A 225 50.28 -30.56 31.13
N PRO A 226 49.77 -29.29 31.20
CA PRO A 226 50.64 -28.12 31.11
C PRO A 226 51.18 -27.69 32.45
N GLU A 227 52.48 -27.34 32.44
CA GLU A 227 53.19 -26.65 33.53
C GLU A 227 52.70 -25.22 33.71
N GLN A 228 52.61 -24.80 34.97
CA GLN A 228 52.24 -23.46 35.40
C GLN A 228 53.34 -22.44 35.10
N HIS A 229 53.13 -21.47 34.27
CA HIS A 229 53.96 -20.26 34.23
C HIS A 229 53.15 -19.04 34.64
N ALA A 230 53.77 -18.27 35.58
CA ALA A 230 53.24 -17.06 36.19
C ALA A 230 53.00 -15.94 35.17
N ALA A 231 51.90 -15.19 35.33
CA ALA A 231 51.55 -14.05 34.54
C ALA A 231 52.37 -12.80 34.85
N PRO A 232 52.79 -12.00 33.86
CA PRO A 232 53.30 -10.63 34.06
C PRO A 232 52.13 -9.62 34.19
N ALA A 233 52.37 -8.58 35.02
CA ALA A 233 51.45 -7.50 35.33
C ALA A 233 51.04 -6.64 34.11
N PRO A 234 49.87 -6.00 34.14
CA PRO A 234 49.41 -5.18 33.02
C PRO A 234 50.08 -3.80 32.98
N GLN A 235 50.65 -3.42 31.84
CA GLN A 235 51.11 -2.07 31.58
C GLN A 235 49.94 -1.16 31.20
N GLN A 236 49.83 -0.04 31.90
CA GLN A 236 48.86 1.04 31.59
C GLN A 236 49.30 1.79 30.32
N HIS A 237 48.53 1.75 29.29
CA HIS A 237 48.65 2.65 28.13
C HIS A 237 47.74 3.84 28.33
N THR A 238 48.35 5.02 28.52
CA THR A 238 47.68 6.34 28.48
C THR A 238 47.20 6.64 27.06
N ALA A 239 45.92 6.95 26.92
CA ALA A 239 45.32 7.38 25.70
C ALA A 239 45.72 8.82 25.33
N PRO A 240 45.97 9.15 24.03
CA PRO A 240 46.20 10.53 23.60
C PRO A 240 44.85 11.28 23.50
N ALA A 241 44.89 12.57 23.85
CA ALA A 241 43.75 13.50 23.75
C ALA A 241 43.28 13.73 22.32
N PRO A 242 41.97 13.99 22.11
CA PRO A 242 41.44 14.27 20.77
C PRO A 242 41.83 15.68 20.29
N GLN A 243 42.44 15.76 19.11
CA GLN A 243 42.68 17.02 18.40
C GLN A 243 41.36 17.53 17.81
N GLN A 244 40.99 18.77 18.16
CA GLN A 244 39.93 19.53 17.57
C GLN A 244 40.30 19.89 16.12
N GLN A 245 39.62 19.32 15.13
CA GLN A 245 39.68 19.79 13.76
C GLN A 245 38.79 21.01 13.58
N ALA A 246 39.39 22.12 13.14
CA ALA A 246 38.72 23.36 12.81
C ALA A 246 37.74 23.18 11.62
N ARG A 247 36.52 23.66 11.76
CA ARG A 247 35.52 23.77 10.70
C ARG A 247 35.96 24.76 9.62
N PRO A 248 35.83 24.44 8.32
CA PRO A 248 35.96 25.45 7.27
C PRO A 248 34.76 26.39 7.27
N ALA A 249 35.00 27.68 7.12
CA ALA A 249 33.98 28.72 6.99
C ALA A 249 33.18 28.52 5.68
N GLN A 250 31.85 28.50 5.80
CA GLN A 250 30.95 28.55 4.64
C GLN A 250 30.95 29.97 4.06
N GLN A 251 31.38 30.08 2.80
CA GLN A 251 31.18 31.29 2.00
C GLN A 251 29.68 31.46 1.71
N GLN A 252 29.12 32.55 2.17
CA GLN A 252 27.79 33.04 1.78
C GLN A 252 27.83 33.48 0.32
N GLN A 253 27.21 32.68 -0.55
CA GLN A 253 26.87 33.14 -1.90
C GLN A 253 25.62 34.02 -1.82
N SER A 254 25.79 35.28 -2.19
CA SER A 254 24.75 36.28 -2.34
C SER A 254 23.73 35.84 -3.41
N ARG A 255 22.46 35.84 -3.00
CA ARG A 255 21.30 35.57 -3.86
C ARG A 255 21.07 36.80 -4.77
N PRO A 256 20.85 36.60 -6.10
CA PRO A 256 20.40 37.72 -6.95
C PRO A 256 18.95 38.11 -6.60
N ALA A 257 18.64 39.40 -6.70
CA ALA A 257 17.32 39.96 -6.49
C ALA A 257 16.34 39.52 -7.62
N PRO A 258 15.03 39.38 -7.36
CA PRO A 258 14.05 39.04 -8.38
C PRO A 258 13.80 40.24 -9.32
N GLU A 259 13.89 40.02 -10.62
CA GLU A 259 13.45 40.99 -11.64
C GLU A 259 11.94 41.17 -11.59
N GLN A 260 11.53 42.43 -11.49
CA GLN A 260 10.14 42.85 -11.59
C GLN A 260 9.70 42.80 -13.06
N HIS A 261 8.86 41.89 -13.42
CA HIS A 261 8.15 41.88 -14.71
C HIS A 261 7.07 42.96 -14.68
N ALA A 262 7.22 43.95 -15.57
CA ALA A 262 6.23 44.98 -15.82
C ALA A 262 4.92 44.38 -16.33
N ALA A 263 3.80 44.90 -15.83
CA ALA A 263 2.44 44.57 -16.24
C ALA A 263 2.19 44.97 -17.70
N PRO A 264 1.44 44.15 -18.50
CA PRO A 264 1.05 44.52 -19.86
C PRO A 264 -0.05 45.60 -19.83
N ALA A 265 0.08 46.57 -20.74
CA ALA A 265 -0.87 47.69 -20.94
C ALA A 265 -2.28 47.20 -21.39
N PRO A 266 -3.35 47.97 -21.07
CA PRO A 266 -4.72 47.62 -21.45
C PRO A 266 -4.93 47.69 -22.96
N ARG A 267 -5.60 46.70 -23.54
CA ARG A 267 -6.07 46.73 -24.93
C ARG A 267 -7.28 47.64 -25.05
N GLU A 268 -7.19 48.60 -26.00
CA GLU A 268 -8.33 49.44 -26.42
C GLU A 268 -9.44 48.59 -27.05
N GLU A 269 -10.64 48.79 -26.56
CA GLU A 269 -11.87 48.29 -27.17
C GLU A 269 -12.18 49.01 -28.50
N SER A 270 -12.16 48.32 -29.62
CA SER A 270 -12.65 48.83 -30.88
C SER A 270 -14.17 48.66 -30.96
N LYS A 271 -14.91 49.78 -31.03
CA LYS A 271 -16.37 49.82 -31.29
C LYS A 271 -16.72 49.22 -32.63
N PRO A 272 -17.85 48.48 -32.76
CA PRO A 272 -18.40 48.08 -34.04
C PRO A 272 -19.12 49.24 -34.72
N LYS A 273 -18.76 49.54 -35.99
CA LYS A 273 -19.52 50.36 -36.88
C LYS A 273 -20.69 49.55 -37.46
N GLY A 274 -21.90 50.07 -37.30
CA GLY A 274 -23.07 49.55 -37.93
C GLY A 274 -23.16 49.94 -39.42
N HIS A 275 -23.73 49.00 -40.19
CA HIS A 275 -24.59 49.21 -41.31
C HIS A 275 -25.52 47.99 -41.44
#